data_63b187324f6b0fa2a0bfb878f02c0dcf
#
_entry.id   63b187324f6b0fa2a0bfb878f02c0dcf
#
_cell.length_a   1.000
_cell.length_b   1.000
_cell.length_c   1.000
_cell.angle_alpha   90.00
_cell.angle_beta   90.00
_cell.angle_gamma   90.00
#
_symmetry.space_group_name_H-M   'P 1'
#
loop_
_entity.id
_entity.type
_entity.pdbx_description
1 polymer ?
#
loop_
_entity_poly.entity_id
_entity_poly.type
_entity_poly.pdbx_seq_one_letter_code
_entity_poly.pdbx_strand_id
1 'polypeptide(L)'
;YDPDTGASLGTRTILAENFVTYQNPEGNVSPPFAEYVSGHSTFSGAAAAVLESFTGDNDLGASTILPAGGSEFDPTFPDTPLVMSWPDYDSAAQDAGVSRIYGGIHFDDGNIAGLALGEEVGTLAAERAADFAAGTVDEQDVPFADWFIF
;
A
#
# COMPACT_ATOMS: atom_id res chain seq x y z
N TYR A 1 6.23 -23.10 -5.71
CA TYR A 1 5.67 -23.78 -6.87
C TYR A 1 6.55 -24.99 -7.22
N ASP A 2 5.95 -26.00 -7.79
CA ASP A 2 6.64 -27.16 -8.36
C ASP A 2 7.33 -26.72 -9.66
N PRO A 3 8.66 -26.90 -9.79
CA PRO A 3 9.40 -26.38 -10.94
C PRO A 3 9.05 -27.08 -12.27
N ASP A 4 8.50 -28.29 -12.21
CA ASP A 4 8.19 -29.08 -13.41
C ASP A 4 6.74 -28.88 -13.87
N THR A 5 5.83 -28.61 -12.93
CA THR A 5 4.39 -28.53 -13.20
C THR A 5 3.81 -27.12 -13.02
N GLY A 6 4.53 -26.21 -12.37
CA GLY A 6 4.03 -24.89 -11.97
C GLY A 6 2.94 -24.92 -10.90
N ALA A 7 2.63 -26.09 -10.35
CA ALA A 7 1.57 -26.21 -9.36
C ALA A 7 1.97 -25.60 -8.02
N SER A 8 1.01 -24.97 -7.34
CA SER A 8 1.22 -24.48 -5.98
C SER A 8 1.49 -25.65 -5.04
N LEU A 9 2.59 -25.55 -4.30
CA LEU A 9 2.98 -26.53 -3.30
C LEU A 9 2.41 -26.22 -1.90
N GLY A 10 1.62 -25.16 -1.80
CA GLY A 10 1.06 -24.67 -0.55
C GLY A 10 2.11 -24.07 0.38
N THR A 11 1.68 -23.70 1.59
CA THR A 11 2.56 -23.14 2.63
C THR A 11 3.41 -24.26 3.25
N ARG A 12 4.72 -24.02 3.33
CA ARG A 12 5.66 -24.98 3.96
C ARG A 12 6.87 -24.24 4.55
N THR A 13 7.55 -24.91 5.48
CA THR A 13 8.84 -24.46 5.99
C THR A 13 9.92 -24.79 4.96
N ILE A 14 10.73 -23.80 4.63
CA ILE A 14 11.87 -23.92 3.70
C ILE A 14 13.12 -23.33 4.37
N LEU A 15 14.30 -23.64 3.80
CA LEU A 15 15.51 -22.93 4.18
C LEU A 15 15.44 -21.49 3.69
N ALA A 16 15.93 -20.54 4.49
CA ALA A 16 15.88 -19.11 4.15
C ALA A 16 16.58 -18.79 2.82
N GLU A 17 17.64 -19.52 2.48
CA GLU A 17 18.35 -19.41 1.19
C GLU A 17 17.50 -19.79 -0.03
N ASN A 18 16.42 -20.53 0.18
CA ASN A 18 15.48 -20.95 -0.87
C ASN A 18 14.21 -20.06 -0.90
N PHE A 19 14.14 -19.05 -0.03
CA PHE A 19 13.02 -18.12 -0.03
C PHE A 19 13.11 -17.19 -1.25
N VAL A 20 12.05 -17.20 -2.04
CA VAL A 20 11.84 -16.28 -3.15
C VAL A 20 10.54 -15.54 -2.89
N THR A 21 10.56 -14.23 -3.00
CA THR A 21 9.36 -13.42 -2.86
C THR A 21 8.36 -13.71 -3.98
N TYR A 22 7.09 -13.42 -3.75
CA TYR A 22 6.05 -13.56 -4.77
C TYR A 22 6.10 -12.45 -5.84
N GLN A 23 7.07 -11.54 -5.74
CA GLN A 23 7.30 -10.51 -6.74
C GLN A 23 7.84 -11.11 -8.02
N ASN A 24 7.33 -10.66 -9.15
CA ASN A 24 7.80 -11.10 -10.46
C ASN A 24 9.23 -10.57 -10.71
N PRO A 25 10.24 -11.45 -10.85
CA PRO A 25 11.62 -11.02 -11.03
C PRO A 25 11.87 -10.30 -12.37
N GLU A 26 11.01 -10.47 -13.36
CA GLU A 26 11.17 -9.86 -14.67
C GLU A 26 10.53 -8.47 -14.78
N GLY A 27 9.49 -8.21 -14.00
CA GLY A 27 8.74 -6.95 -14.08
C GLY A 27 8.68 -6.16 -12.78
N ASN A 28 8.66 -6.83 -11.64
CA ASN A 28 8.42 -6.20 -10.34
C ASN A 28 9.35 -6.78 -9.28
N VAL A 29 10.61 -6.40 -9.36
CA VAL A 29 11.68 -6.91 -8.49
C VAL A 29 11.44 -6.49 -7.04
N SER A 30 11.77 -7.36 -6.09
CA SER A 30 11.79 -7.00 -4.67
C SER A 30 12.69 -5.80 -4.43
N PRO A 31 12.20 -4.76 -3.76
CA PRO A 31 12.97 -3.54 -3.56
C PRO A 31 14.18 -3.77 -2.63
N PRO A 32 15.35 -3.20 -2.94
CA PRO A 32 16.58 -3.38 -2.16
C PRO A 32 16.68 -2.39 -0.99
N PHE A 33 15.65 -2.31 -0.15
CA PHE A 33 15.61 -1.43 1.02
C PHE A 33 15.12 -2.19 2.27
N ALA A 34 15.27 -1.55 3.42
CA ALA A 34 14.80 -2.12 4.68
C ALA A 34 13.27 -2.32 4.67
N GLU A 35 12.85 -3.39 5.30
CA GLU A 35 11.44 -3.79 5.38
C GLU A 35 10.60 -2.75 6.14
N TYR A 36 11.11 -2.27 7.26
CA TYR A 36 10.38 -1.40 8.20
C TYR A 36 10.62 0.09 7.86
N VAL A 37 9.57 0.85 7.64
CA VAL A 37 8.15 0.55 7.57
C VAL A 37 7.75 0.25 6.12
N SER A 38 6.56 -0.40 5.91
CA SER A 38 6.05 -0.64 4.56
C SER A 38 5.67 0.67 3.85
N GLY A 39 6.35 0.95 2.73
CA GLY A 39 6.08 2.14 1.93
C GLY A 39 4.65 2.15 1.35
N HIS A 40 4.15 1.02 0.85
CA HIS A 40 2.77 0.92 0.35
C HIS A 40 1.75 1.22 1.45
N SER A 41 1.95 0.67 2.65
CA SER A 41 1.07 0.93 3.80
C SER A 41 1.09 2.41 4.18
N THR A 42 2.27 3.02 4.25
CA THR A 42 2.43 4.43 4.61
C THR A 42 1.78 5.37 3.58
N PHE A 43 2.05 5.16 2.30
CA PHE A 43 1.45 6.01 1.26
C PHE A 43 -0.06 5.79 1.13
N SER A 44 -0.53 4.56 1.26
CA SER A 44 -1.97 4.27 1.19
C SER A 44 -2.73 4.81 2.39
N GLY A 45 -2.19 4.68 3.60
CA GLY A 45 -2.75 5.29 4.81
C GLY A 45 -2.80 6.83 4.71
N ALA A 46 -1.71 7.45 4.24
CA ALA A 46 -1.70 8.89 4.04
C ALA A 46 -2.73 9.35 2.99
N ALA A 47 -2.85 8.61 1.89
CA ALA A 47 -3.84 8.93 0.87
C ALA A 47 -5.28 8.77 1.39
N ALA A 48 -5.58 7.72 2.16
CA ALA A 48 -6.88 7.51 2.79
C ALA A 48 -7.24 8.69 3.70
N ALA A 49 -6.35 9.09 4.62
CA ALA A 49 -6.57 10.22 5.53
C ALA A 49 -6.79 11.55 4.80
N VAL A 50 -6.01 11.81 3.74
CA VAL A 50 -6.21 13.03 2.93
C VAL A 50 -7.54 13.01 2.20
N LEU A 51 -7.93 11.89 1.61
CA LEU A 51 -9.18 11.75 0.86
C LEU A 51 -10.38 11.87 1.80
N GLU A 52 -10.36 11.21 2.95
CA GLU A 52 -11.39 11.34 3.97
C GLU A 52 -11.54 12.80 4.43
N SER A 53 -10.43 13.47 4.74
CA SER A 53 -10.45 14.88 5.11
C SER A 53 -11.02 15.78 4.01
N PHE A 54 -10.68 15.50 2.75
CA PHE A 54 -11.11 16.29 1.61
C PHE A 54 -12.58 16.10 1.25
N THR A 55 -13.06 14.84 1.31
CA THR A 55 -14.45 14.50 1.00
C THR A 55 -15.39 14.73 2.17
N GLY A 56 -14.86 14.74 3.40
CA GLY A 56 -15.63 14.81 4.65
C GLY A 56 -16.30 13.46 5.03
N ASP A 57 -15.86 12.37 4.44
CA ASP A 57 -16.49 11.06 4.53
C ASP A 57 -15.46 9.98 4.14
N ASN A 58 -15.51 8.82 4.77
CA ASN A 58 -14.60 7.69 4.46
C ASN A 58 -15.15 6.78 3.33
N ASP A 59 -16.33 7.05 2.78
CA ASP A 59 -16.96 6.21 1.76
C ASP A 59 -16.19 6.27 0.42
N LEU A 60 -15.68 5.11 -0.04
CA LEU A 60 -15.04 4.96 -1.34
C LEU A 60 -15.98 4.28 -2.35
N GLY A 61 -16.65 3.19 -1.95
CA GLY A 61 -17.58 2.45 -2.79
C GLY A 61 -16.99 1.88 -4.08
N ALA A 62 -15.67 1.66 -4.12
CA ALA A 62 -14.99 1.16 -5.31
C ALA A 62 -15.07 -0.37 -5.42
N SER A 63 -15.12 -0.87 -6.64
CA SER A 63 -15.02 -2.29 -6.92
C SER A 63 -14.41 -2.56 -8.28
N THR A 64 -13.78 -3.73 -8.43
CA THR A 64 -13.30 -4.24 -9.70
C THR A 64 -13.52 -5.74 -9.79
N ILE A 65 -13.43 -6.28 -11.01
CA ILE A 65 -13.57 -7.71 -11.25
C ILE A 65 -12.25 -8.24 -11.80
N LEU A 66 -11.65 -9.18 -11.07
CA LEU A 66 -10.57 -10.00 -11.59
C LEU A 66 -11.21 -11.15 -12.38
N PRO A 67 -11.04 -11.23 -13.70
CA PRO A 67 -11.63 -12.30 -14.50
C PRO A 67 -11.02 -13.65 -14.16
N ALA A 68 -11.69 -14.73 -14.52
CA ALA A 68 -11.12 -16.07 -14.39
C ALA A 68 -9.78 -16.15 -15.12
N GLY A 69 -8.76 -16.71 -14.46
CA GLY A 69 -7.39 -16.75 -14.96
C GLY A 69 -6.70 -15.39 -15.07
N GLY A 70 -7.23 -14.36 -14.43
CA GLY A 70 -6.74 -12.98 -14.51
C GLY A 70 -5.56 -12.65 -13.61
N SER A 71 -5.09 -13.60 -12.81
CA SER A 71 -3.89 -13.40 -11.99
C SER A 71 -2.63 -13.40 -12.86
N GLU A 72 -1.79 -12.40 -12.69
CA GLU A 72 -0.49 -12.32 -13.37
C GLU A 72 0.46 -13.45 -12.95
N PHE A 73 0.33 -13.93 -11.72
CA PHE A 73 1.24 -14.92 -11.12
C PHE A 73 0.75 -16.35 -11.26
N ASP A 74 -0.56 -16.54 -11.38
CA ASP A 74 -1.17 -17.86 -11.52
C ASP A 74 -2.32 -17.78 -12.54
N PRO A 75 -2.08 -18.17 -13.78
CA PRO A 75 -3.08 -18.09 -14.84
C PRO A 75 -4.27 -19.05 -14.64
N THR A 76 -4.23 -19.88 -13.61
CA THR A 76 -5.38 -20.72 -13.21
C THR A 76 -6.23 -20.07 -12.13
N PHE A 77 -5.79 -18.93 -11.57
CA PHE A 77 -6.49 -18.22 -10.51
C PHE A 77 -7.01 -16.85 -11.00
N PRO A 78 -8.19 -16.45 -10.56
CA PRO A 78 -9.23 -17.29 -9.93
C PRO A 78 -9.88 -18.21 -10.98
N ASP A 79 -10.42 -19.33 -10.55
CA ASP A 79 -11.14 -20.29 -11.42
C ASP A 79 -12.48 -19.72 -11.91
N THR A 80 -13.06 -18.77 -11.18
CA THR A 80 -14.24 -17.97 -11.54
C THR A 80 -13.98 -16.49 -11.30
N PRO A 81 -14.67 -15.56 -11.98
CA PRO A 81 -14.46 -14.13 -11.75
C PRO A 81 -14.60 -13.75 -10.27
N LEU A 82 -13.61 -13.05 -9.74
CA LEU A 82 -13.54 -12.58 -8.35
C LEU A 82 -13.87 -11.09 -8.30
N VAL A 83 -14.88 -10.72 -7.53
CA VAL A 83 -15.19 -9.32 -7.25
C VAL A 83 -14.34 -8.86 -6.07
N MET A 84 -13.52 -7.84 -6.30
CA MET A 84 -12.80 -7.12 -5.27
C MET A 84 -13.53 -5.82 -5.00
N SER A 85 -13.79 -5.48 -3.73
CA SER A 85 -14.52 -4.27 -3.39
C SER A 85 -13.98 -3.63 -2.12
N TRP A 86 -13.94 -2.30 -2.14
CA TRP A 86 -13.48 -1.48 -1.03
C TRP A 86 -14.57 -0.47 -0.70
N PRO A 87 -15.31 -0.70 0.40
CA PRO A 87 -16.39 0.20 0.80
C PRO A 87 -15.86 1.58 1.20
N ASP A 88 -14.68 1.64 1.78
CA ASP A 88 -14.08 2.84 2.33
C ASP A 88 -12.60 2.97 1.96
N TYR A 89 -12.02 4.17 2.19
CA TYR A 89 -10.61 4.46 1.91
C TYR A 89 -9.68 3.63 2.80
N ASP A 90 -10.06 3.40 4.05
CA ASP A 90 -9.25 2.63 4.99
C ASP A 90 -9.13 1.16 4.57
N SER A 91 -10.21 0.54 4.13
CA SER A 91 -10.18 -0.84 3.64
C SER A 91 -9.31 -0.98 2.40
N ALA A 92 -9.32 0.02 1.51
CA ALA A 92 -8.44 0.04 0.35
C ALA A 92 -6.96 0.20 0.77
N ALA A 93 -6.67 1.06 1.75
CA ALA A 93 -5.32 1.24 2.28
C ALA A 93 -4.81 -0.03 2.98
N GLN A 94 -5.66 -0.68 3.78
CA GLN A 94 -5.33 -1.94 4.44
C GLN A 94 -5.05 -3.05 3.43
N ASP A 95 -5.87 -3.19 2.40
CA ASP A 95 -5.69 -4.21 1.37
C ASP A 95 -4.40 -3.99 0.58
N ALA A 96 -4.08 -2.73 0.25
CA ALA A 96 -2.81 -2.37 -0.35
C ALA A 96 -1.61 -2.73 0.53
N GLY A 97 -1.70 -2.52 1.86
CA GLY A 97 -0.67 -2.91 2.82
C GLY A 97 -0.52 -4.42 2.94
N VAL A 98 -1.61 -5.13 3.14
CA VAL A 98 -1.63 -6.61 3.27
C VAL A 98 -1.13 -7.30 2.00
N SER A 99 -1.37 -6.71 0.83
CA SER A 99 -0.86 -7.24 -0.44
C SER A 99 0.66 -7.42 -0.44
N ARG A 100 1.38 -6.59 0.35
CA ARG A 100 2.85 -6.65 0.45
C ARG A 100 3.33 -7.81 1.32
N ILE A 101 2.51 -8.21 2.31
CA ILE A 101 2.77 -9.39 3.13
C ILE A 101 2.60 -10.65 2.27
N TYR A 102 1.53 -10.73 1.49
CA TYR A 102 1.36 -11.81 0.51
C TYR A 102 2.46 -11.81 -0.55
N GLY A 103 2.92 -10.64 -0.95
CA GLY A 103 4.08 -10.50 -1.85
C GLY A 103 5.41 -10.97 -1.24
N GLY A 104 5.45 -11.19 0.08
CA GLY A 104 6.63 -11.69 0.79
C GLY A 104 7.76 -10.67 0.95
N ILE A 105 7.45 -9.38 0.93
CA ILE A 105 8.44 -8.29 1.02
C ILE A 105 8.30 -7.43 2.26
N HIS A 106 7.22 -7.55 3.00
CA HIS A 106 6.99 -6.88 4.28
C HIS A 106 6.41 -7.85 5.32
N PHE A 107 6.56 -7.50 6.59
CA PHE A 107 5.99 -8.19 7.74
C PHE A 107 4.82 -7.39 8.33
N ASP A 108 4.04 -8.02 9.20
CA ASP A 108 2.89 -7.38 9.85
C ASP A 108 3.28 -6.10 10.61
N ASP A 109 4.41 -6.12 11.32
CA ASP A 109 4.88 -4.96 12.09
C ASP A 109 5.17 -3.75 11.18
N GLY A 110 5.82 -3.97 10.04
CA GLY A 110 6.09 -2.92 9.06
C GLY A 110 4.82 -2.41 8.38
N ASN A 111 3.83 -3.28 8.16
CA ASN A 111 2.53 -2.91 7.61
C ASN A 111 1.73 -2.06 8.60
N ILE A 112 1.57 -2.52 9.84
CA ILE A 112 0.79 -1.82 10.89
C ILE A 112 1.40 -0.46 11.18
N ALA A 113 2.72 -0.41 11.40
CA ALA A 113 3.43 0.84 11.66
C ALA A 113 3.38 1.79 10.45
N GLY A 114 3.42 1.25 9.23
CA GLY A 114 3.30 2.02 8.01
C GLY A 114 1.93 2.68 7.87
N LEU A 115 0.84 1.94 8.10
CA LEU A 115 -0.52 2.50 8.05
C LEU A 115 -0.71 3.62 9.08
N ALA A 116 -0.29 3.39 10.34
CA ALA A 116 -0.40 4.39 11.39
C ALA A 116 0.41 5.67 11.09
N LEU A 117 1.66 5.51 10.63
CA LEU A 117 2.49 6.64 10.20
C LEU A 117 1.85 7.39 9.03
N GLY A 118 1.28 6.66 8.08
CA GLY A 118 0.59 7.22 6.93
C GLY A 118 -0.61 8.07 7.35
N GLU A 119 -1.45 7.56 8.23
CA GLU A 119 -2.61 8.27 8.76
C GLU A 119 -2.21 9.60 9.43
N GLU A 120 -1.18 9.57 10.30
CA GLU A 120 -0.67 10.79 10.96
C GLU A 120 -0.16 11.82 9.94
N VAL A 121 0.67 11.39 9.00
CA VAL A 121 1.24 12.30 7.98
C VAL A 121 0.16 12.83 7.04
N GLY A 122 -0.79 11.99 6.63
CA GLY A 122 -1.91 12.38 5.78
C GLY A 122 -2.81 13.41 6.44
N THR A 123 -3.14 13.21 7.72
CA THR A 123 -3.93 14.14 8.52
C THR A 123 -3.24 15.50 8.61
N LEU A 124 -1.95 15.52 9.00
CA LEU A 124 -1.18 16.75 9.09
C LEU A 124 -1.07 17.47 7.73
N ALA A 125 -0.90 16.72 6.65
CA ALA A 125 -0.85 17.29 5.30
C ALA A 125 -2.18 17.92 4.88
N ALA A 126 -3.30 17.27 5.20
CA ALA A 126 -4.64 17.78 4.92
C ALA A 126 -4.94 19.04 5.74
N GLU A 127 -4.64 19.04 7.03
CA GLU A 127 -4.77 20.21 7.90
C GLU A 127 -3.96 21.38 7.36
N ARG A 128 -2.69 21.13 7.00
CA ARG A 128 -1.82 22.18 6.47
C ARG A 128 -2.31 22.73 5.13
N ALA A 129 -2.81 21.87 4.25
CA ALA A 129 -3.42 22.28 2.99
C ALA A 129 -4.67 23.16 3.22
N ALA A 130 -5.50 22.82 4.21
CA ALA A 130 -6.66 23.60 4.59
C ALA A 130 -6.26 24.99 5.13
N ASP A 131 -5.22 25.08 5.95
CA ASP A 131 -4.68 26.33 6.47
C ASP A 131 -4.18 27.25 5.35
N PHE A 132 -3.46 26.68 4.37
CA PHE A 132 -3.05 27.44 3.18
C PHE A 132 -4.25 27.93 2.37
N ALA A 133 -5.25 27.07 2.17
CA ALA A 133 -6.46 27.45 1.44
C ALA A 133 -7.28 28.55 2.16
N ALA A 134 -7.27 28.55 3.49
CA ALA A 134 -7.91 29.56 4.33
C ALA A 134 -7.11 30.86 4.46
N GLY A 135 -5.84 30.87 4.02
CA GLY A 135 -4.93 32.03 4.20
C GLY A 135 -4.54 32.26 5.66
N THR A 136 -4.56 31.22 6.49
CA THR A 136 -4.22 31.28 7.92
C THR A 136 -2.76 30.98 8.21
N VAL A 137 -1.98 30.61 7.18
CA VAL A 137 -0.55 30.29 7.30
C VAL A 137 0.27 31.55 7.17
N ASP A 138 1.07 31.88 8.19
CA ASP A 138 2.07 32.94 8.12
C ASP A 138 3.32 32.45 7.37
N GLU A 139 4.03 33.35 6.65
CA GLU A 139 5.29 33.02 5.94
C GLU A 139 6.34 32.44 6.90
N GLN A 140 6.28 32.80 8.18
CA GLN A 140 7.19 32.30 9.23
C GLN A 140 6.90 30.86 9.66
N ASP A 141 5.70 30.33 9.35
CA ASP A 141 5.30 28.96 9.66
C ASP A 141 5.70 27.96 8.57
N VAL A 142 6.38 28.41 7.52
CA VAL A 142 6.87 27.54 6.45
C VAL A 142 8.30 27.11 6.75
N PRO A 143 8.55 25.90 7.29
CA PRO A 143 9.88 25.49 7.75
C PRO A 143 10.92 25.35 6.64
N PHE A 144 10.54 25.57 5.38
CA PHE A 144 11.42 25.50 4.21
C PHE A 144 11.78 26.86 3.61
N ALA A 145 11.29 27.98 4.17
CA ALA A 145 11.61 29.30 3.65
C ALA A 145 13.12 29.59 3.71
N ASP A 146 13.83 29.03 4.70
CA ASP A 146 15.27 29.21 4.89
C ASP A 146 16.15 28.33 3.99
N TRP A 147 15.58 27.37 3.26
CA TRP A 147 16.34 26.42 2.43
C TRP A 147 16.60 26.91 0.99
N PHE A 148 15.93 27.99 0.58
CA PHE A 148 16.01 28.55 -0.78
C PHE A 148 16.65 29.93 -0.83
N ILE A 149 17.38 30.34 0.21
CA ILE A 149 18.22 31.54 0.13
C ILE A 149 19.54 31.13 -0.56
N PHE A 150 19.59 31.29 -1.88
CA PHE A 150 20.79 31.29 -2.70
C PHE A 150 21.29 32.73 -2.81
#